data_946c8d290691e589282a43061b53c3da
#
_entry.id   946c8d290691e589282a43061b53c3da
#
_cell.length_a   1.000
_cell.length_b   1.000
_cell.length_c   1.000
_cell.angle_alpha   90.00
_cell.angle_beta   90.00
_cell.angle_gamma   90.00
#
_symmetry.space_group_name_H-M   'P 1'
#
loop_
_entity.id
_entity.type
_entity.pdbx_description
1 polymer ?
#
loop_
_entity_poly.entity_id
_entity_poly.type
_entity_poly.pdbx_seq_one_letter_code
_entity_poly.pdbx_strand_id
1 'polypeptide(L)'
;VMALKAVLPNGEIIRAGKKTIKDVAGYNVAGILIASEGTLAVITEITLKLIPKPKYKQTYMGIFPDVSSAMNAVFKSLASGANPVAMEFLDALVIKALREKLNIDLPQDAGAV
;
A
#
# COMPACT_ATOMS: atom_id res chain seq x y z
N VAL A 1 0.79 11.48 1.84
CA VAL A 1 0.00 12.58 2.44
C VAL A 1 0.96 13.58 3.06
N MET A 2 0.74 14.87 2.84
CA MET A 2 1.56 15.94 3.41
C MET A 2 0.86 16.60 4.61
N ALA A 3 -0.43 16.87 4.47
CA ALA A 3 -1.25 17.44 5.53
C ALA A 3 -2.69 16.95 5.43
N LEU A 4 -3.41 17.08 6.50
CA LEU A 4 -4.84 16.76 6.56
C LEU A 4 -5.58 17.70 7.52
N LYS A 5 -6.90 17.74 7.36
CA LYS A 5 -7.84 18.34 8.29
C LYS A 5 -8.80 17.27 8.75
N ALA A 6 -9.04 17.19 10.03
CA ALA A 6 -9.87 16.15 10.61
C ALA A 6 -10.76 16.72 11.72
N VAL A 7 -11.87 16.03 11.97
CA VAL A 7 -12.80 16.30 13.06
C VAL A 7 -12.61 15.21 14.12
N LEU A 8 -12.26 15.59 15.32
CA LEU A 8 -12.11 14.71 16.48
C LEU A 8 -13.47 14.24 17.02
N PRO A 9 -13.53 13.18 17.84
CA PRO A 9 -14.78 12.70 18.44
C PRO A 9 -15.55 13.75 19.26
N ASN A 10 -14.85 14.74 19.81
CA ASN A 10 -15.44 15.85 20.54
C ASN A 10 -15.99 16.98 19.63
N GLY A 11 -15.90 16.84 18.30
CA GLY A 11 -16.31 17.83 17.31
C GLY A 11 -15.23 18.89 16.99
N GLU A 12 -14.09 18.87 17.65
CA GLU A 12 -13.00 19.82 17.38
C GLU A 12 -12.37 19.54 16.03
N ILE A 13 -12.06 20.63 15.29
CA ILE A 13 -11.40 20.55 13.99
C ILE A 13 -9.92 20.81 14.16
N ILE A 14 -9.11 19.83 13.77
CA ILE A 14 -7.65 19.94 13.78
C ILE A 14 -7.07 19.94 12.38
N ARG A 15 -5.87 20.58 12.26
CA ARG A 15 -5.01 20.47 11.09
C ARG A 15 -3.70 19.81 11.50
N ALA A 16 -3.27 18.81 10.75
CA ALA A 16 -2.07 18.04 11.02
C ALA A 16 -1.21 17.95 9.75
N GLY A 17 0.11 17.98 9.93
CA GLY A 17 1.06 18.02 8.83
C GLY A 17 1.25 19.42 8.23
N LYS A 18 2.12 19.53 7.24
CA LYS A 18 2.47 20.78 6.56
C LYS A 18 2.61 20.56 5.05
N LYS A 19 2.49 21.65 4.29
CA LYS A 19 2.71 21.63 2.83
C LYS A 19 4.20 21.66 2.44
N THR A 20 5.10 21.71 3.41
CA THR A 20 6.56 21.70 3.19
C THR A 20 7.11 20.28 3.20
N ILE A 21 8.15 20.02 2.40
CA ILE A 21 8.81 18.71 2.33
C ILE A 21 9.48 18.35 3.67
N LYS A 22 10.04 19.35 4.36
CA LYS A 22 10.68 19.19 5.66
C LYS A 22 9.80 19.77 6.76
N ASP A 23 9.46 18.94 7.73
CA ASP A 23 8.81 19.32 8.97
C ASP A 23 9.49 18.58 10.14
N VAL A 24 10.05 19.36 11.07
CA VAL A 24 10.79 18.83 12.23
C VAL A 24 10.20 19.32 13.55
N ALA A 25 9.08 20.05 13.53
CA ALA A 25 8.47 20.63 14.70
C ALA A 25 7.24 19.83 15.14
N GLY A 26 7.30 19.29 16.36
CA GLY A 26 6.19 18.58 16.98
C GLY A 26 6.02 17.12 16.53
N TYR A 27 4.95 16.50 17.02
CA TYR A 27 4.61 15.12 16.66
C TYR A 27 3.99 15.01 15.28
N ASN A 28 4.20 13.90 14.62
CA ASN A 28 3.56 13.58 13.35
C ASN A 28 2.11 13.09 13.56
N VAL A 29 1.23 14.01 13.96
CA VAL A 29 -0.21 13.70 14.18
C VAL A 29 -0.89 13.23 12.90
N ALA A 30 -0.49 13.75 11.73
CA ALA A 30 -1.00 13.27 10.44
C ALA A 30 -0.72 11.77 10.25
N GLY A 31 0.49 11.31 10.62
CA GLY A 31 0.87 9.91 10.54
C GLY A 31 0.05 8.99 11.47
N ILE A 32 -0.40 9.50 12.62
CA ILE A 32 -1.26 8.75 13.54
C ILE A 32 -2.68 8.60 12.97
N LEU A 33 -3.20 9.63 12.32
CA LEU A 33 -4.55 9.62 11.75
C LEU A 33 -4.64 8.85 10.43
N ILE A 34 -3.55 8.78 9.67
CA ILE A 34 -3.47 7.99 8.45
C ILE A 34 -3.57 6.50 8.82
N ALA A 35 -4.38 5.75 8.06
CA ALA A 35 -4.68 4.33 8.29
C ALA A 35 -5.41 4.03 9.61
N SER A 36 -5.98 5.04 10.30
CA SER A 36 -6.82 4.81 11.48
C SER A 36 -8.24 4.31 11.14
N GLU A 37 -8.59 4.22 9.85
CA GLU A 37 -9.91 3.78 9.36
C GLU A 37 -11.09 4.53 10.00
N GLY A 38 -10.89 5.80 10.35
CA GLY A 38 -11.90 6.65 10.99
C GLY A 38 -12.07 6.42 12.49
N THR A 39 -11.28 5.55 13.13
CA THR A 39 -11.41 5.24 14.56
C THR A 39 -10.92 6.37 15.47
N LEU A 40 -10.04 7.23 14.99
CA LEU A 40 -9.47 8.34 15.77
C LEU A 40 -10.07 9.71 15.40
N ALA A 41 -10.42 9.91 14.15
CA ALA A 41 -11.01 11.15 13.65
C ALA A 41 -11.63 10.94 12.27
N VAL A 42 -12.53 11.83 11.88
CA VAL A 42 -13.06 11.90 10.50
C VAL A 42 -12.20 12.85 9.69
N ILE A 43 -11.49 12.34 8.69
CA ILE A 43 -10.65 13.15 7.79
C ILE A 43 -11.55 13.83 6.76
N THR A 44 -11.50 15.17 6.68
CA THR A 44 -12.33 15.98 5.80
C THR A 44 -11.58 16.60 4.63
N GLU A 45 -10.28 16.85 4.79
CA GLU A 45 -9.42 17.38 3.73
C GLU A 45 -8.06 16.69 3.75
N ILE A 46 -7.49 16.42 2.57
CA ILE A 46 -6.19 15.78 2.44
C ILE A 46 -5.33 16.59 1.45
N THR A 47 -4.12 16.93 1.86
CA THR A 47 -3.09 17.49 0.98
C THR A 47 -2.15 16.39 0.54
N LEU A 48 -2.06 16.13 -0.76
CA LEU A 48 -1.22 15.11 -1.35
C LEU A 48 0.03 15.73 -2.01
N LYS A 49 1.17 15.05 -1.86
CA LYS A 49 2.32 15.28 -2.73
C LYS A 49 2.03 14.64 -4.08
N LEU A 50 2.07 15.45 -5.14
CA LEU A 50 1.90 14.95 -6.51
C LEU A 50 3.23 14.44 -7.03
N ILE A 51 3.16 13.44 -7.88
CA ILE A 51 4.27 12.91 -8.67
C ILE A 51 3.94 13.06 -10.15
N PRO A 52 4.95 13.17 -11.05
CA PRO A 52 4.70 13.12 -12.48
C PRO A 52 3.93 11.86 -12.86
N LYS A 53 2.97 11.99 -13.77
CA LYS A 53 2.23 10.83 -14.27
C LYS A 53 3.20 9.89 -14.98
N PRO A 54 3.30 8.60 -14.59
CA PRO A 54 4.11 7.63 -15.31
C PRO A 54 3.70 7.55 -16.77
N LYS A 55 4.66 7.55 -17.69
CA LYS A 55 4.40 7.41 -19.13
C LYS A 55 3.83 6.05 -19.49
N TYR A 56 4.27 5.02 -18.77
CA TYR A 56 3.86 3.63 -18.97
C TYR A 56 3.56 2.99 -17.62
N LYS A 57 2.61 2.07 -17.62
CA LYS A 57 2.30 1.19 -16.50
C LYS A 57 2.17 -0.23 -17.03
N GLN A 58 2.89 -1.15 -16.44
CA GLN A 58 2.81 -2.57 -16.75
C GLN A 58 2.59 -3.36 -15.47
N THR A 59 1.82 -4.43 -15.57
CA THR A 59 1.60 -5.37 -14.48
C THR A 59 2.15 -6.73 -14.92
N TYR A 60 2.89 -7.37 -14.04
CA TYR A 60 3.45 -8.70 -14.25
C TYR A 60 2.93 -9.63 -13.17
N MET A 61 2.68 -10.87 -13.54
CA MET A 61 2.38 -11.95 -12.62
C MET A 61 3.50 -12.99 -12.69
N GLY A 62 4.14 -13.24 -11.57
CA GLY A 62 5.14 -14.31 -11.43
C GLY A 62 4.52 -15.53 -10.78
N ILE A 63 4.77 -16.72 -11.33
CA ILE A 63 4.28 -18.00 -10.81
C ILE A 63 5.47 -18.78 -10.28
N PHE A 64 5.40 -19.24 -9.05
CA PHE A 64 6.51 -19.90 -8.37
C PHE A 64 6.06 -21.24 -7.76
N PRO A 65 6.97 -22.23 -7.70
CA PRO A 65 6.66 -23.53 -7.12
C PRO A 65 6.46 -23.47 -5.60
N ASP A 66 7.04 -22.48 -4.94
CA ASP A 66 7.00 -22.32 -3.48
C ASP A 66 7.20 -20.85 -3.05
N VAL A 67 6.89 -20.59 -1.78
CA VAL A 67 7.02 -19.28 -1.14
C VAL A 67 8.46 -18.76 -1.16
N SER A 68 9.45 -19.64 -0.93
CA SER A 68 10.86 -19.25 -0.88
C SER A 68 11.33 -18.72 -2.22
N SER A 69 10.95 -19.39 -3.31
CA SER A 69 11.25 -18.95 -4.69
C SER A 69 10.63 -17.60 -5.00
N ALA A 70 9.37 -17.38 -4.59
CA ALA A 70 8.68 -16.10 -4.75
C ALA A 70 9.39 -14.99 -3.96
N MET A 71 9.71 -15.21 -2.69
CA MET A 71 10.42 -14.23 -1.86
C MET A 71 11.80 -13.88 -2.41
N ASN A 72 12.54 -14.88 -2.92
CA ASN A 72 13.82 -14.66 -3.59
C ASN A 72 13.66 -13.78 -4.85
N ALA A 73 12.59 -13.98 -5.62
CA ALA A 73 12.30 -13.15 -6.80
C ALA A 73 11.97 -11.70 -6.40
N VAL A 74 11.17 -11.50 -5.35
CA VAL A 74 10.89 -10.17 -4.77
C VAL A 74 12.20 -9.49 -4.36
N PHE A 75 13.02 -10.17 -3.58
CA PHE A 75 14.29 -9.62 -3.12
C PHE A 75 15.21 -9.24 -4.28
N LYS A 76 15.39 -10.14 -5.25
CA LYS A 76 16.22 -9.87 -6.43
C LYS A 76 15.70 -8.72 -7.28
N SER A 77 14.38 -8.62 -7.44
CA SER A 77 13.76 -7.52 -8.17
C SER A 77 14.04 -6.17 -7.51
N LEU A 78 13.87 -6.07 -6.19
CA LEU A 78 14.17 -4.84 -5.46
C LEU A 78 15.68 -4.54 -5.46
N ALA A 79 16.54 -5.54 -5.27
CA ALA A 79 17.99 -5.39 -5.29
C ALA A 79 18.53 -4.97 -6.67
N SER A 80 17.84 -5.29 -7.75
CA SER A 80 18.21 -4.85 -9.11
C SER A 80 17.87 -3.38 -9.41
N GLY A 81 17.24 -2.69 -8.45
CA GLY A 81 16.81 -1.30 -8.61
C GLY A 81 15.40 -1.14 -9.19
N ALA A 82 14.66 -2.22 -9.36
CA ALA A 82 13.25 -2.12 -9.71
C ALA A 82 12.48 -1.34 -8.64
N ASN A 83 11.64 -0.40 -9.07
CA ASN A 83 10.84 0.42 -8.17
C ASN A 83 9.34 0.24 -8.49
N PRO A 84 8.76 -0.91 -8.14
CA PRO A 84 7.36 -1.19 -8.39
C PRO A 84 6.46 -0.26 -7.55
N VAL A 85 5.31 0.09 -8.08
CA VAL A 85 4.29 0.87 -7.35
C VAL A 85 3.63 0.00 -6.26
N ALA A 86 3.47 -1.29 -6.54
CA ALA A 86 2.98 -2.30 -5.62
C ALA A 86 3.57 -3.66 -5.97
N MET A 87 3.74 -4.50 -4.96
CA MET A 87 4.02 -5.92 -5.09
C MET A 87 3.06 -6.65 -4.18
N GLU A 88 2.24 -7.50 -4.76
CA GLU A 88 1.30 -8.33 -4.01
C GLU A 88 1.82 -9.77 -4.00
N PHE A 89 1.59 -10.46 -2.93
CA PHE A 89 2.01 -11.84 -2.74
C PHE A 89 0.82 -12.71 -2.33
N LEU A 90 0.67 -13.83 -3.01
CA LEU A 90 -0.36 -14.83 -2.72
C LEU A 90 0.33 -16.17 -2.46
N ASP A 91 0.05 -16.79 -1.31
CA ASP A 91 0.47 -18.15 -1.03
C ASP A 91 -0.51 -19.20 -1.60
N ALA A 92 -0.15 -20.47 -1.52
CA ALA A 92 -0.95 -21.56 -2.04
C ALA A 92 -2.37 -21.61 -1.43
N LEU A 93 -2.52 -21.22 -0.15
CA LEU A 93 -3.81 -21.22 0.52
C LEU A 93 -4.73 -20.12 -0.04
N VAL A 94 -4.19 -18.92 -0.21
CA VAL A 94 -4.92 -17.80 -0.80
C VAL A 94 -5.26 -18.09 -2.26
N ILE A 95 -4.31 -18.63 -3.04
CA ILE A 95 -4.54 -19.06 -4.43
C ILE A 95 -5.71 -20.03 -4.52
N LYS A 96 -5.72 -21.06 -3.67
CA LYS A 96 -6.81 -22.03 -3.60
C LYS A 96 -8.15 -21.35 -3.28
N ALA A 97 -8.18 -20.50 -2.27
CA ALA A 97 -9.39 -19.78 -1.87
C ALA A 97 -9.94 -18.86 -3.00
N LEU A 98 -9.06 -18.15 -3.70
CA LEU A 98 -9.45 -17.29 -4.82
C LEU A 98 -10.05 -18.10 -5.97
N ARG A 99 -9.48 -19.25 -6.30
CA ARG A 99 -10.01 -20.16 -7.33
C ARG A 99 -11.38 -20.72 -6.96
N GLU A 100 -11.50 -21.25 -5.73
CA GLU A 100 -12.74 -21.90 -5.28
C GLU A 100 -13.88 -20.93 -5.00
N LYS A 101 -13.59 -19.72 -4.47
CA LYS A 101 -14.63 -18.78 -4.03
C LYS A 101 -14.94 -17.70 -5.05
N LEU A 102 -13.94 -17.25 -5.82
CA LEU A 102 -14.08 -16.15 -6.76
C LEU A 102 -13.95 -16.57 -8.22
N ASN A 103 -13.72 -17.86 -8.47
CA ASN A 103 -13.54 -18.43 -9.82
C ASN A 103 -12.46 -17.68 -10.64
N ILE A 104 -11.38 -17.23 -9.95
CA ILE A 104 -10.25 -16.56 -10.61
C ILE A 104 -9.35 -17.66 -11.20
N ASP A 105 -9.02 -17.52 -12.47
CA ASP A 105 -8.14 -18.44 -13.19
C ASP A 105 -6.68 -18.21 -12.78
N LEU A 106 -6.20 -19.05 -11.85
CA LEU A 106 -4.81 -19.09 -11.39
C LEU A 106 -4.27 -20.52 -11.58
N PRO A 107 -2.96 -20.70 -11.88
CA PRO A 107 -2.37 -22.02 -12.10
C PRO A 107 -2.59 -22.97 -10.92
N GLN A 108 -2.88 -24.24 -11.23
CA GLN A 108 -3.24 -25.24 -10.21
C GLN A 108 -2.05 -25.67 -9.34
N ASP A 109 -0.87 -25.65 -9.93
CA ASP A 109 0.41 -26.09 -9.36
C ASP A 109 1.23 -24.92 -8.78
N ALA A 110 0.66 -23.72 -8.76
CA ALA A 110 1.35 -22.57 -8.17
C ALA A 110 1.43 -22.72 -6.64
N GLY A 111 2.65 -22.76 -6.12
CA GLY A 111 2.93 -22.70 -4.68
C GLY A 111 2.89 -21.26 -4.15
N ALA A 112 3.12 -20.26 -5.04
CA ALA A 112 3.00 -18.84 -4.76
C ALA A 112 2.83 -18.04 -6.07
N VAL A 113 2.21 -16.88 -5.99
CA VAL A 113 2.08 -15.87 -7.06
C VAL A 113 2.45 -14.50 -6.51
#